data_43fc094d1965cc3e0777660aed7ec90a
#
_entry.id   43fc094d1965cc3e0777660aed7ec90a
#
_cell.length_a   1.000
_cell.length_b   1.000
_cell.length_c   1.000
_cell.angle_alpha   90.00
_cell.angle_beta   90.00
_cell.angle_gamma   90.00
#
_symmetry.space_group_name_H-M   'P 1'
#
loop_
_entity.id
_entity.type
_entity.pdbx_description
1 polymer ?
#
loop_
_entity_poly.entity_id
_entity_poly.type
_entity_poly.pdbx_seq_one_letter_code
_entity_poly.pdbx_strand_id
1 'polypeptide(L)'
;MKEINQIQRAIDLRSDGELQQSNQLLLKLVAKHPNEAYVNYQCAWSFDVLGKESNAVPYYEKAIQGDLNDEDLANAYLGLGSTYRTLGEYEKSKHTLEKGLEKFPHNLAIQVFYAMTLFNLNEHERSMELLMKNLAATSSDPQIQKFKNAITFYSDKLNEVWK
;
A
#
# COMPACT_ATOMS: atom_id res chain seq x y z
N MET A 1 -6.27 13.41 25.07
CA MET A 1 -5.38 12.48 25.84
C MET A 1 -5.95 11.07 26.00
N LYS A 2 -7.17 10.84 26.52
CA LYS A 2 -7.72 9.46 26.68
C LYS A 2 -7.90 8.69 25.38
N GLU A 3 -8.22 9.35 24.28
CA GLU A 3 -8.52 8.73 22.97
C GLU A 3 -7.24 8.35 22.23
N ILE A 4 -6.23 9.22 22.23
CA ILE A 4 -4.89 8.92 21.70
C ILE A 4 -4.33 7.67 22.38
N ASN A 5 -4.50 7.54 23.69
CA ASN A 5 -4.12 6.35 24.43
C ASN A 5 -4.89 5.09 24.00
N GLN A 6 -6.15 5.22 23.56
CA GLN A 6 -6.93 4.06 23.08
C GLN A 6 -6.53 3.61 21.68
N ILE A 7 -6.20 4.53 20.77
CA ILE A 7 -5.65 4.20 19.45
C ILE A 7 -4.31 3.48 19.62
N GLN A 8 -3.41 4.07 20.42
CA GLN A 8 -2.10 3.45 20.71
C GLN A 8 -2.27 2.05 21.29
N ARG A 9 -3.18 1.87 22.27
CA ARG A 9 -3.48 0.54 22.81
C ARG A 9 -3.96 -0.45 21.75
N ALA A 10 -4.76 0.00 20.78
CA ALA A 10 -5.20 -0.88 19.69
C ALA A 10 -4.02 -1.27 18.77
N ILE A 11 -3.11 -0.35 18.51
CA ILE A 11 -1.88 -0.61 17.76
C ILE A 11 -0.99 -1.61 18.50
N ASP A 12 -0.80 -1.42 19.81
CA ASP A 12 -0.02 -2.32 20.67
C ASP A 12 -0.62 -3.74 20.65
N LEU A 13 -1.94 -3.86 20.85
CA LEU A 13 -2.64 -5.14 20.75
C LEU A 13 -2.41 -5.84 19.41
N ARG A 14 -2.42 -5.10 18.29
CA ARG A 14 -2.12 -5.66 16.98
C ARG A 14 -0.68 -6.15 16.89
N SER A 15 0.26 -5.39 17.43
CA SER A 15 1.69 -5.76 17.46
C SER A 15 1.95 -6.99 18.31
N ASP A 16 1.18 -7.18 19.38
CA ASP A 16 1.25 -8.34 20.28
C ASP A 16 0.51 -9.58 19.73
N GLY A 17 -0.10 -9.47 18.52
CA GLY A 17 -0.85 -10.56 17.89
C GLY A 17 -2.32 -10.68 18.33
N GLU A 18 -2.78 -9.80 19.22
CA GLU A 18 -4.17 -9.75 19.70
C GLU A 18 -5.10 -9.06 18.71
N LEU A 19 -5.11 -9.57 17.47
CA LEU A 19 -5.72 -8.92 16.31
C LEU A 19 -7.22 -8.64 16.47
N GLN A 20 -7.99 -9.58 17.05
CA GLN A 20 -9.42 -9.42 17.28
C GLN A 20 -9.71 -8.34 18.32
N GLN A 21 -8.91 -8.27 19.39
CA GLN A 21 -9.09 -7.26 20.43
C GLN A 21 -8.76 -5.86 19.88
N SER A 22 -7.69 -5.75 19.08
CA SER A 22 -7.33 -4.53 18.36
C SER A 22 -8.49 -4.04 17.49
N ASN A 23 -9.02 -4.91 16.61
CA ASN A 23 -10.14 -4.57 15.73
C ASN A 23 -11.39 -4.15 16.49
N GLN A 24 -11.78 -4.88 17.55
CA GLN A 24 -12.94 -4.53 18.37
C GLN A 24 -12.79 -3.15 19.03
N LEU A 25 -11.60 -2.82 19.48
CA LEU A 25 -11.32 -1.51 20.08
C LEU A 25 -11.42 -0.39 19.04
N LEU A 26 -10.85 -0.61 17.85
CA LEU A 26 -10.89 0.36 16.73
C LEU A 26 -12.32 0.57 16.22
N LEU A 27 -13.14 -0.48 16.11
CA LEU A 27 -14.56 -0.34 15.78
C LEU A 27 -15.33 0.53 16.78
N LYS A 28 -15.05 0.40 18.08
CA LYS A 28 -15.65 1.27 19.11
C LYS A 28 -15.18 2.72 18.96
N LEU A 29 -13.93 2.94 18.55
CA LEU A 29 -13.39 4.27 18.30
C LEU A 29 -14.01 4.90 17.06
N VAL A 30 -14.13 4.16 15.95
CA VAL A 30 -14.82 4.63 14.74
C VAL A 30 -16.27 4.98 15.03
N ALA A 31 -16.98 4.18 15.84
CA ALA A 31 -18.37 4.48 16.21
C ALA A 31 -18.52 5.82 16.96
N LYS A 32 -17.50 6.24 17.71
CA LYS A 32 -17.46 7.53 18.42
C LYS A 32 -16.95 8.68 17.55
N HIS A 33 -16.03 8.38 16.65
CA HIS A 33 -15.32 9.34 15.82
C HIS A 33 -15.35 8.90 14.33
N PRO A 34 -16.53 8.86 13.69
CA PRO A 34 -16.71 8.24 12.37
C PRO A 34 -15.97 8.97 11.24
N ASN A 35 -15.63 10.24 11.45
CA ASN A 35 -14.97 11.09 10.45
C ASN A 35 -13.46 11.31 10.76
N GLU A 36 -12.95 10.72 11.83
CA GLU A 36 -11.53 10.81 12.18
C GLU A 36 -10.70 9.93 11.24
N ALA A 37 -9.89 10.56 10.37
CA ALA A 37 -9.16 9.88 9.31
C ALA A 37 -8.19 8.82 9.84
N TYR A 38 -7.44 9.15 10.89
CA TYR A 38 -6.46 8.25 11.47
C TYR A 38 -7.11 7.03 12.14
N VAL A 39 -8.26 7.21 12.81
CA VAL A 39 -9.03 6.10 13.39
C VAL A 39 -9.54 5.17 12.31
N ASN A 40 -10.06 5.72 11.19
CA ASN A 40 -10.51 4.93 10.05
C ASN A 40 -9.32 4.17 9.42
N TYR A 41 -8.18 4.79 9.22
CA TYR A 41 -6.97 4.15 8.71
C TYR A 41 -6.55 2.96 9.57
N GLN A 42 -6.44 3.14 10.90
CA GLN A 42 -6.07 2.07 11.81
C GLN A 42 -7.11 0.94 11.85
N CYS A 43 -8.40 1.28 11.74
CA CYS A 43 -9.49 0.31 11.65
C CYS A 43 -9.40 -0.51 10.35
N ALA A 44 -9.16 0.12 9.22
CA ALA A 44 -8.94 -0.56 7.94
C ALA A 44 -7.79 -1.57 8.04
N TRP A 45 -6.64 -1.13 8.55
CA TRP A 45 -5.47 -1.99 8.73
C TRP A 45 -5.77 -3.18 9.67
N SER A 46 -6.57 -2.97 10.71
CA SER A 46 -6.94 -4.07 11.62
C SER A 46 -7.80 -5.15 10.94
N PHE A 47 -8.58 -4.80 9.92
CA PHE A 47 -9.30 -5.77 9.10
C PHE A 47 -8.39 -6.51 8.14
N ASP A 48 -7.44 -5.83 7.50
CA ASP A 48 -6.47 -6.45 6.60
C ASP A 48 -5.66 -7.55 7.29
N VAL A 49 -5.12 -7.28 8.47
CA VAL A 49 -4.35 -8.29 9.23
C VAL A 49 -5.22 -9.45 9.74
N LEU A 50 -6.54 -9.30 9.72
CA LEU A 50 -7.51 -10.37 10.01
C LEU A 50 -7.92 -11.16 8.76
N GLY A 51 -7.44 -10.79 7.55
CA GLY A 51 -7.86 -11.38 6.29
C GLY A 51 -9.33 -11.05 5.95
N LYS A 52 -9.79 -9.85 6.31
CA LYS A 52 -11.16 -9.37 6.09
C LYS A 52 -11.15 -8.13 5.17
N GLU A 53 -10.56 -8.29 4.00
CA GLU A 53 -10.29 -7.22 3.04
C GLU A 53 -11.54 -6.43 2.67
N SER A 54 -12.67 -7.12 2.39
CA SER A 54 -13.93 -6.43 2.05
C SER A 54 -14.42 -5.49 3.16
N ASN A 55 -14.11 -5.80 4.43
CA ASN A 55 -14.45 -4.95 5.56
C ASN A 55 -13.50 -3.77 5.72
N ALA A 56 -12.26 -3.88 5.25
CA ALA A 56 -11.25 -2.81 5.33
C ALA A 56 -11.57 -1.65 4.36
N VAL A 57 -12.07 -1.95 3.16
CA VAL A 57 -12.30 -0.98 2.07
C VAL A 57 -13.00 0.31 2.53
N PRO A 58 -14.20 0.29 3.15
CA PRO A 58 -14.92 1.52 3.47
C PRO A 58 -14.16 2.41 4.48
N TYR A 59 -13.33 1.83 5.32
CA TYR A 59 -12.53 2.57 6.29
C TYR A 59 -11.31 3.21 5.62
N TYR A 60 -10.63 2.51 4.70
CA TYR A 60 -9.56 3.12 3.90
C TYR A 60 -10.07 4.25 3.03
N GLU A 61 -11.22 4.07 2.36
CA GLU A 61 -11.83 5.10 1.52
C GLU A 61 -12.13 6.38 2.31
N LYS A 62 -12.62 6.25 3.56
CA LYS A 62 -12.82 7.39 4.46
C LYS A 62 -11.49 8.01 4.91
N ALA A 63 -10.52 7.19 5.23
CA ALA A 63 -9.22 7.64 5.70
C ALA A 63 -8.51 8.53 4.67
N ILE A 64 -8.46 8.11 3.40
CA ILE A 64 -7.80 8.88 2.33
C ILE A 64 -8.51 10.19 1.94
N GLN A 65 -9.78 10.36 2.35
CA GLN A 65 -10.55 11.58 2.15
C GLN A 65 -10.38 12.60 3.29
N GLY A 66 -9.82 12.18 4.42
CA GLY A 66 -9.64 13.01 5.59
C GLY A 66 -8.22 13.58 5.73
N ASP A 67 -7.95 14.15 6.89
CA ASP A 67 -6.68 14.79 7.20
C ASP A 67 -5.73 13.78 7.84
N LEU A 68 -4.89 13.14 7.01
CA LEU A 68 -3.78 12.29 7.42
C LEU A 68 -2.46 13.01 7.14
N ASN A 69 -1.44 12.76 7.98
CA ASN A 69 -0.08 13.14 7.62
C ASN A 69 0.39 12.36 6.37
N ASP A 70 1.45 12.81 5.72
CA ASP A 70 1.93 12.24 4.45
C ASP A 70 2.30 10.76 4.56
N GLU A 71 2.89 10.33 5.67
CA GLU A 71 3.26 8.93 5.91
C GLU A 71 2.02 8.02 6.00
N ASP A 72 1.06 8.39 6.83
CA ASP A 72 -0.18 7.62 7.01
C ASP A 72 -1.03 7.66 5.75
N LEU A 73 -1.05 8.78 5.02
CA LEU A 73 -1.76 8.90 3.75
C LEU A 73 -1.16 8.00 2.68
N ALA A 74 0.18 7.97 2.55
CA ALA A 74 0.86 7.06 1.64
C ALA A 74 0.56 5.59 1.97
N ASN A 75 0.61 5.23 3.25
CA ASN A 75 0.29 3.90 3.74
C ASN A 75 -1.20 3.54 3.53
N ALA A 76 -2.12 4.50 3.66
CA ALA A 76 -3.55 4.29 3.41
C ALA A 76 -3.83 4.04 1.91
N TYR A 77 -3.18 4.78 0.98
CA TYR A 77 -3.26 4.49 -0.46
C TYR A 77 -2.71 3.12 -0.80
N LEU A 78 -1.57 2.75 -0.23
CA LEU A 78 -0.97 1.43 -0.43
C LEU A 78 -1.89 0.33 0.11
N GLY A 79 -2.41 0.49 1.32
CA GLY A 79 -3.34 -0.46 1.95
C GLY A 79 -4.59 -0.66 1.10
N LEU A 80 -5.29 0.43 0.71
CA LEU A 80 -6.49 0.35 -0.11
C LEU A 80 -6.22 -0.29 -1.48
N GLY A 81 -5.13 0.11 -2.14
CA GLY A 81 -4.73 -0.46 -3.42
C GLY A 81 -4.44 -1.96 -3.32
N SER A 82 -3.69 -2.38 -2.30
CA SER A 82 -3.42 -3.79 -2.02
C SER A 82 -4.70 -4.58 -1.71
N THR A 83 -5.58 -4.02 -0.91
CA THR A 83 -6.87 -4.61 -0.54
C THR A 83 -7.74 -4.83 -1.79
N TYR A 84 -7.89 -3.83 -2.66
CA TYR A 84 -8.60 -3.99 -3.93
C TYR A 84 -7.96 -5.06 -4.82
N ARG A 85 -6.62 -5.12 -4.89
CA ARG A 85 -5.94 -6.16 -5.67
C ARG A 85 -6.24 -7.56 -5.13
N THR A 86 -6.22 -7.75 -3.84
CA THR A 86 -6.54 -9.04 -3.17
C THR A 86 -7.98 -9.46 -3.44
N LEU A 87 -8.90 -8.49 -3.53
CA LEU A 87 -10.30 -8.73 -3.88
C LEU A 87 -10.55 -8.97 -5.39
N GLY A 88 -9.51 -8.90 -6.24
CA GLY A 88 -9.64 -9.02 -7.69
C GLY A 88 -10.16 -7.76 -8.38
N GLU A 89 -10.33 -6.67 -7.65
CA GLU A 89 -10.78 -5.35 -8.15
C GLU A 89 -9.59 -4.57 -8.75
N TYR A 90 -8.93 -5.16 -9.76
CA TYR A 90 -7.63 -4.69 -10.27
C TYR A 90 -7.66 -3.27 -10.82
N GLU A 91 -8.74 -2.84 -11.48
CA GLU A 91 -8.88 -1.47 -11.99
C GLU A 91 -9.00 -0.45 -10.85
N LYS A 92 -9.73 -0.79 -9.78
CA LYS A 92 -9.80 0.08 -8.59
C LYS A 92 -8.45 0.14 -7.88
N SER A 93 -7.75 -1.00 -7.79
CA SER A 93 -6.40 -1.06 -7.25
C SER A 93 -5.46 -0.14 -8.04
N LYS A 94 -5.44 -0.26 -9.38
CA LYS A 94 -4.64 0.57 -10.27
C LYS A 94 -4.90 2.05 -10.03
N HIS A 95 -6.16 2.47 -10.10
CA HIS A 95 -6.54 3.87 -9.90
C HIS A 95 -6.14 4.42 -8.52
N THR A 96 -6.31 3.60 -7.46
CA THR A 96 -5.95 3.98 -6.10
C THR A 96 -4.44 4.18 -5.96
N LEU A 97 -3.64 3.23 -6.48
CA LEU A 97 -2.18 3.30 -6.42
C LEU A 97 -1.62 4.42 -7.30
N GLU A 98 -2.23 4.70 -8.46
CA GLU A 98 -1.89 5.86 -9.31
C GLU A 98 -2.07 7.17 -8.55
N LYS A 99 -3.20 7.36 -7.86
CA LYS A 99 -3.41 8.54 -7.00
C LYS A 99 -2.39 8.63 -5.87
N GLY A 100 -2.00 7.50 -5.30
CA GLY A 100 -0.92 7.45 -4.31
C GLY A 100 0.42 7.90 -4.93
N LEU A 101 0.74 7.46 -6.15
CA LEU A 101 1.96 7.84 -6.86
C LEU A 101 1.95 9.30 -7.35
N GLU A 102 0.80 9.87 -7.68
CA GLU A 102 0.68 11.31 -7.99
C GLU A 102 1.10 12.18 -6.80
N LYS A 103 0.77 11.76 -5.58
CA LYS A 103 1.15 12.47 -4.35
C LYS A 103 2.55 12.11 -3.87
N PHE A 104 2.94 10.85 -4.01
CA PHE A 104 4.18 10.27 -3.46
C PHE A 104 4.97 9.54 -4.57
N PRO A 105 5.46 10.25 -5.60
CA PRO A 105 6.05 9.64 -6.79
C PRO A 105 7.30 8.79 -6.51
N HIS A 106 7.98 9.05 -5.40
CA HIS A 106 9.18 8.33 -4.98
C HIS A 106 8.92 7.23 -3.93
N ASN A 107 7.65 6.93 -3.62
CA ASN A 107 7.32 5.85 -2.70
C ASN A 107 7.46 4.50 -3.40
N LEU A 108 8.56 3.82 -3.13
CA LEU A 108 8.91 2.55 -3.78
C LEU A 108 7.94 1.41 -3.40
N ALA A 109 7.38 1.43 -2.19
CA ALA A 109 6.40 0.42 -1.79
C ALA A 109 5.12 0.53 -2.64
N ILE A 110 4.59 1.75 -2.85
CA ILE A 110 3.44 1.96 -3.74
C ILE A 110 3.79 1.52 -5.17
N GLN A 111 4.99 1.84 -5.68
CA GLN A 111 5.44 1.41 -7.01
C GLN A 111 5.45 -0.12 -7.16
N VAL A 112 5.91 -0.85 -6.13
CA VAL A 112 5.94 -2.32 -6.15
C VAL A 112 4.52 -2.88 -6.17
N PHE A 113 3.61 -2.40 -5.33
CA PHE A 113 2.21 -2.85 -5.35
C PHE A 113 1.49 -2.47 -6.64
N TYR A 114 1.81 -1.31 -7.21
CA TYR A 114 1.33 -0.91 -8.53
C TYR A 114 1.83 -1.86 -9.62
N ALA A 115 3.09 -2.25 -9.61
CA ALA A 115 3.63 -3.25 -10.53
C ALA A 115 2.92 -4.60 -10.42
N MET A 116 2.60 -5.07 -9.20
CA MET A 116 1.80 -6.28 -9.00
C MET A 116 0.40 -6.15 -9.62
N THR A 117 -0.23 -4.99 -9.48
CA THR A 117 -1.55 -4.71 -10.06
C THR A 117 -1.49 -4.67 -11.59
N LEU A 118 -0.47 -4.02 -12.16
CA LEU A 118 -0.22 -4.02 -13.61
C LEU A 118 -0.05 -5.44 -14.16
N PHE A 119 0.66 -6.31 -13.43
CA PHE A 119 0.78 -7.72 -13.79
C PHE A 119 -0.58 -8.41 -13.86
N ASN A 120 -1.47 -8.20 -12.89
CA ASN A 120 -2.82 -8.76 -12.89
C ASN A 120 -3.70 -8.23 -14.04
N LEU A 121 -3.39 -7.04 -14.55
CA LEU A 121 -4.06 -6.41 -15.71
C LEU A 121 -3.40 -6.78 -17.06
N ASN A 122 -2.46 -7.73 -17.07
CA ASN A 122 -1.66 -8.13 -18.25
C ASN A 122 -0.76 -7.02 -18.83
N GLU A 123 -0.49 -5.97 -18.06
CA GLU A 123 0.49 -4.92 -18.39
C GLU A 123 1.90 -5.35 -17.95
N HIS A 124 2.34 -6.54 -18.41
CA HIS A 124 3.54 -7.22 -17.90
C HIS A 124 4.84 -6.42 -18.15
N GLU A 125 4.95 -5.75 -19.31
CA GLU A 125 6.14 -4.95 -19.64
C GLU A 125 6.33 -3.79 -18.64
N ARG A 126 5.26 -3.02 -18.38
CA ARG A 126 5.29 -1.91 -17.41
C ARG A 126 5.53 -2.40 -15.99
N SER A 127 4.96 -3.54 -15.63
CA SER A 127 5.18 -4.19 -14.34
C SER A 127 6.66 -4.52 -14.15
N MET A 128 7.29 -5.18 -15.13
CA MET A 128 8.70 -5.54 -15.11
C MET A 128 9.62 -4.32 -15.12
N GLU A 129 9.32 -3.32 -15.93
CA GLU A 129 10.07 -2.07 -15.98
C GLU A 129 10.18 -1.42 -14.60
N LEU A 130 9.05 -1.27 -13.90
CA LEU A 130 9.02 -0.71 -12.55
C LEU A 130 9.86 -1.52 -11.57
N LEU A 131 9.68 -2.85 -11.56
CA LEU A 131 10.40 -3.72 -10.63
C LEU A 131 11.91 -3.74 -10.90
N MET A 132 12.32 -3.75 -12.17
CA MET A 132 13.75 -3.71 -12.54
C MET A 132 14.39 -2.37 -12.15
N LYS A 133 13.69 -1.24 -12.38
CA LYS A 133 14.17 0.08 -11.96
C LYS A 133 14.29 0.16 -10.42
N ASN A 134 13.30 -0.37 -9.69
CA ASN A 134 13.35 -0.39 -8.22
C ASN A 134 14.48 -1.30 -7.71
N LEU A 135 14.67 -2.48 -8.31
CA LEU A 135 15.78 -3.36 -7.98
C LEU A 135 17.13 -2.67 -8.19
N ALA A 136 17.32 -2.04 -9.34
CA ALA A 136 18.55 -1.32 -9.65
C ALA A 136 18.81 -0.13 -8.70
N ALA A 137 17.73 0.53 -8.24
CA ALA A 137 17.82 1.68 -7.34
C ALA A 137 18.11 1.29 -5.89
N THR A 138 17.62 0.15 -5.42
CA THR A 138 17.58 -0.20 -3.99
C THR A 138 18.50 -1.35 -3.59
N SER A 139 18.94 -2.19 -4.54
CA SER A 139 19.79 -3.33 -4.22
C SER A 139 21.15 -2.88 -3.68
N SER A 140 21.58 -3.50 -2.59
CA SER A 140 22.93 -3.36 -2.04
C SER A 140 23.91 -4.45 -2.55
N ASP A 141 23.41 -5.39 -3.38
CA ASP A 141 24.24 -6.44 -3.97
C ASP A 141 25.28 -5.84 -4.93
N PRO A 142 26.58 -6.13 -4.75
CA PRO A 142 27.64 -5.54 -5.57
C PRO A 142 27.52 -5.87 -7.06
N GLN A 143 27.00 -7.05 -7.41
CA GLN A 143 26.84 -7.43 -8.81
C GLN A 143 25.67 -6.68 -9.45
N ILE A 144 24.55 -6.52 -8.74
CA ILE A 144 23.42 -5.69 -9.22
C ILE A 144 23.90 -4.24 -9.41
N GLN A 145 24.65 -3.67 -8.45
CA GLN A 145 25.17 -2.31 -8.55
C GLN A 145 26.14 -2.14 -9.72
N LYS A 146 27.00 -3.12 -9.98
CA LYS A 146 27.91 -3.12 -11.14
C LYS A 146 27.15 -3.00 -12.47
N PHE A 147 26.01 -3.65 -12.60
CA PHE A 147 25.18 -3.66 -13.81
C PHE A 147 23.98 -2.72 -13.76
N LYS A 148 23.89 -1.84 -12.77
CA LYS A 148 22.76 -0.92 -12.56
C LYS A 148 22.32 -0.19 -13.82
N ASN A 149 23.26 0.41 -14.55
CA ASN A 149 22.97 1.17 -15.76
C ASN A 149 22.42 0.29 -16.88
N ALA A 150 22.94 -0.92 -17.03
CA ALA A 150 22.45 -1.89 -18.01
C ALA A 150 21.04 -2.38 -17.65
N ILE A 151 20.81 -2.73 -16.39
CA ILE A 151 19.48 -3.15 -15.90
C ILE A 151 18.45 -2.04 -16.17
N THR A 152 18.79 -0.79 -15.83
CA THR A 152 17.91 0.36 -16.06
C THR A 152 17.67 0.59 -17.57
N PHE A 153 18.70 0.49 -18.39
CA PHE A 153 18.59 0.66 -19.86
C PHE A 153 17.68 -0.38 -20.52
N TYR A 154 17.79 -1.65 -20.09
CA TYR A 154 16.99 -2.74 -20.66
C TYR A 154 15.60 -2.87 -20.05
N SER A 155 15.29 -2.18 -18.95
CA SER A 155 14.05 -2.38 -18.21
C SER A 155 12.78 -2.15 -19.04
N ASP A 156 12.80 -1.25 -20.02
CA ASP A 156 11.71 -0.92 -20.95
C ASP A 156 11.89 -1.51 -22.35
N LYS A 157 12.87 -2.41 -22.56
CA LYS A 157 13.29 -2.95 -23.85
C LYS A 157 13.38 -4.48 -23.88
N LEU A 158 12.61 -5.15 -23.01
CA LEU A 158 12.74 -6.61 -22.86
C LEU A 158 12.37 -7.40 -24.11
N ASN A 159 11.56 -6.83 -25.01
CA ASN A 159 11.16 -7.45 -26.28
C ASN A 159 12.01 -6.97 -27.48
N GLU A 160 12.94 -6.05 -27.28
CA GLU A 160 13.81 -5.58 -28.37
C GLU A 160 14.92 -6.58 -28.65
N VAL A 161 15.21 -6.77 -29.92
CA VAL A 161 16.29 -7.63 -30.42
C VAL A 161 17.28 -6.79 -31.24
N TRP A 162 18.51 -6.74 -30.78
CA TRP A 162 19.60 -6.05 -31.47
C TRP A 162 20.32 -7.06 -32.40
N LYS A 163 20.40 -6.68 -33.68
CA LYS A 163 21.11 -7.44 -34.71
C LYS A 163 22.43 -6.76 -35.03
#